data_185bf6282918c485edcf780449df2461
#
_entry.id   185bf6282918c485edcf780449df2461
#
_cell.length_a   1.000
_cell.length_b   1.000
_cell.length_c   1.000
_cell.angle_alpha   90.00
_cell.angle_beta   90.00
_cell.angle_gamma   90.00
#
_symmetry.space_group_name_H-M   'P 1'
#
loop_
_entity.id
_entity.type
_entity.pdbx_description
1 polymer ?
#
loop_
_entity_poly.entity_id
_entity_poly.type
_entity_poly.pdbx_seq_one_letter_code
_entity_poly.pdbx_strand_id
1 'polypeptide(L)'
;MVVGAHLPEMERKFTGSSFVAWFDPIGSWGVDLFFVISGFVMLTSTWNFFATPNASGIFFLRRVTRIFPIYWLVLIPLAALDLIAPSLINGSQTIRPRIAASFLLLPQQGKPLLTVSWTLVYEMYFYYIYTILVTRPRRYLFAGLGTWIAFTLLVHAIFPHPTNANIFFLSNTITIEFLLGAAIAQWCKSGRPMPFAWAAIALGGIAIFIDGLTYVNLDKALDLGGEARFFFIGVPMAAIFYGVVSLELEKNMTLPAAIVALGDASYSLYLWHVPILISVGRLSTHLPLRYPAFHVAWLVAITAFAVAMSVLLFRLIEMPMIDFFGKLIRSKTERSPIPAVQR
;
A
#
# COMPACT_ATOMS: atom_id res chain seq x y z
N MET A 1 1.40 -2.39 -11.08
CA MET A 1 0.13 -3.02 -10.65
C MET A 1 -0.89 -1.97 -10.23
N VAL A 2 -0.76 -1.28 -9.09
CA VAL A 2 -1.79 -0.32 -8.58
C VAL A 2 -2.18 0.78 -9.57
N VAL A 3 -1.24 1.37 -10.31
CA VAL A 3 -1.56 2.36 -11.37
C VAL A 3 -2.44 1.75 -12.44
N GLY A 4 -2.14 0.51 -12.85
CA GLY A 4 -2.94 -0.25 -13.83
C GLY A 4 -4.38 -0.48 -13.38
N ALA A 5 -4.63 -0.71 -12.08
CA ALA A 5 -5.97 -0.89 -11.53
C ALA A 5 -6.91 0.31 -11.73
N HIS A 6 -6.36 1.50 -11.80
CA HIS A 6 -7.14 2.73 -11.95
C HIS A 6 -7.33 3.16 -13.40
N LEU A 7 -6.65 2.51 -14.36
CA LEU A 7 -6.87 2.76 -15.80
C LEU A 7 -8.27 2.40 -16.26
N PRO A 8 -8.86 1.23 -15.91
CA PRO A 8 -10.22 0.89 -16.31
C PRO A 8 -11.28 1.86 -15.79
N GLU A 9 -11.15 2.34 -14.56
CA GLU A 9 -12.06 3.34 -14.01
C GLU A 9 -11.95 4.67 -14.76
N MET A 10 -10.74 5.12 -15.04
CA MET A 10 -10.46 6.31 -15.83
C MET A 10 -11.00 6.17 -17.25
N GLU A 11 -10.76 5.04 -17.90
CA GLU A 11 -11.24 4.72 -19.25
C GLU A 11 -12.76 4.80 -19.30
N ARG A 12 -13.48 4.06 -18.46
CA ARG A 12 -14.95 4.10 -18.39
C ARG A 12 -15.48 5.51 -18.18
N LYS A 13 -14.83 6.29 -17.31
CA LYS A 13 -15.27 7.64 -16.97
C LYS A 13 -15.16 8.64 -18.13
N PHE A 14 -14.09 8.57 -18.92
CA PHE A 14 -13.77 9.60 -19.92
C PHE A 14 -13.95 9.17 -21.36
N THR A 15 -13.91 7.87 -21.66
CA THR A 15 -14.07 7.37 -23.03
C THR A 15 -15.35 6.54 -23.22
N GLY A 16 -15.99 6.12 -22.12
CA GLY A 16 -17.13 5.21 -22.16
C GLY A 16 -16.77 3.78 -22.59
N SER A 17 -15.48 3.48 -22.80
CA SER A 17 -15.00 2.15 -23.19
C SER A 17 -14.55 1.33 -21.99
N SER A 18 -14.33 0.04 -22.18
CA SER A 18 -13.84 -0.91 -21.16
C SER A 18 -12.75 -1.82 -21.72
N PHE A 19 -11.89 -1.29 -22.57
CA PHE A 19 -10.86 -2.03 -23.29
C PHE A 19 -9.86 -2.71 -22.34
N VAL A 20 -9.51 -2.06 -21.22
CA VAL A 20 -8.57 -2.58 -20.23
C VAL A 20 -9.25 -3.06 -18.94
N ALA A 21 -10.53 -3.41 -18.98
CA ALA A 21 -11.29 -3.89 -17.82
C ALA A 21 -10.65 -5.12 -17.11
N TRP A 22 -9.91 -5.93 -17.85
CA TRP A 22 -9.16 -7.08 -17.31
C TRP A 22 -8.01 -6.71 -16.37
N PHE A 23 -7.63 -5.41 -16.32
CA PHE A 23 -6.63 -4.93 -15.36
C PHE A 23 -7.20 -4.65 -13.97
N ASP A 24 -8.53 -4.52 -13.83
CA ASP A 24 -9.17 -4.24 -12.54
C ASP A 24 -8.70 -5.20 -11.42
N PRO A 25 -8.72 -6.55 -11.60
CA PRO A 25 -8.25 -7.47 -10.59
C PRO A 25 -6.75 -7.37 -10.32
N ILE A 26 -5.94 -7.32 -11.39
CA ILE A 26 -4.47 -7.32 -11.29
C ILE A 26 -3.94 -6.17 -10.44
N GLY A 27 -4.61 -5.02 -10.51
CA GLY A 27 -4.17 -3.85 -9.76
C GLY A 27 -4.44 -3.97 -8.26
N SER A 28 -5.50 -4.65 -7.88
CA SER A 28 -5.85 -4.85 -6.48
C SER A 28 -4.81 -5.71 -5.74
N TRP A 29 -4.16 -6.66 -6.42
CA TRP A 29 -3.11 -7.52 -5.85
C TRP A 29 -1.87 -6.75 -5.39
N GLY A 30 -1.62 -5.57 -6.00
CA GLY A 30 -0.53 -4.69 -5.57
C GLY A 30 -0.70 -4.15 -4.15
N VAL A 31 -1.93 -4.11 -3.64
CA VAL A 31 -2.21 -3.70 -2.26
C VAL A 31 -1.79 -4.78 -1.27
N ASP A 32 -2.06 -6.05 -1.58
CA ASP A 32 -1.67 -7.18 -0.73
C ASP A 32 -0.14 -7.27 -0.64
N LEU A 33 0.54 -7.15 -1.76
CA LEU A 33 2.00 -7.07 -1.78
C LEU A 33 2.53 -5.88 -0.96
N PHE A 34 1.87 -4.73 -1.03
CA PHE A 34 2.24 -3.55 -0.23
C PHE A 34 2.17 -3.84 1.27
N PHE A 35 1.13 -4.52 1.77
CA PHE A 35 1.02 -4.86 3.19
C PHE A 35 2.08 -5.88 3.62
N VAL A 36 2.39 -6.88 2.79
CA VAL A 36 3.51 -7.81 3.05
C VAL A 36 4.84 -7.05 3.15
N ILE A 37 5.14 -6.18 2.17
CA ILE A 37 6.36 -5.35 2.18
C ILE A 37 6.40 -4.45 3.43
N SER A 38 5.28 -3.84 3.81
CA SER A 38 5.21 -2.99 5.00
C SER A 38 5.57 -3.76 6.27
N GLY A 39 5.04 -4.96 6.46
CA GLY A 39 5.42 -5.83 7.58
C GLY A 39 6.90 -6.19 7.61
N PHE A 40 7.47 -6.51 6.45
CA PHE A 40 8.89 -6.82 6.28
C PHE A 40 9.78 -5.63 6.63
N VAL A 41 9.49 -4.45 6.06
CA VAL A 41 10.26 -3.23 6.29
C VAL A 41 10.16 -2.78 7.74
N MET A 42 8.99 -2.94 8.39
CA MET A 42 8.84 -2.59 9.82
C MET A 42 9.81 -3.40 10.67
N LEU A 43 9.83 -4.71 10.54
CA LEU A 43 10.69 -5.56 11.36
C LEU A 43 12.16 -5.37 11.02
N THR A 44 12.53 -5.29 9.74
CA THR A 44 13.93 -5.10 9.34
C THR A 44 14.48 -3.76 9.82
N SER A 45 13.73 -2.67 9.70
CA SER A 45 14.14 -1.33 10.11
C SER A 45 14.20 -1.13 11.64
N THR A 46 13.52 -1.96 12.40
CA THR A 46 13.48 -1.89 13.87
C THR A 46 14.21 -3.02 14.56
N TRP A 47 14.88 -3.90 13.84
CA TRP A 47 15.46 -5.14 14.38
C TRP A 47 16.26 -4.98 15.66
N ASN A 48 17.09 -3.94 15.74
CA ASN A 48 17.94 -3.63 16.91
C ASN A 48 17.35 -2.53 17.81
N PHE A 49 16.07 -2.19 17.63
CA PHE A 49 15.47 -1.00 18.21
C PHE A 49 14.45 -1.32 19.31
N PHE A 50 14.06 -2.61 19.45
CA PHE A 50 13.08 -3.05 20.44
C PHE A 50 13.53 -2.80 21.87
N ALA A 51 12.60 -2.38 22.73
CA ALA A 51 12.79 -2.12 24.16
C ALA A 51 13.90 -1.10 24.47
N THR A 52 14.35 -0.29 23.50
CA THR A 52 15.28 0.81 23.76
C THR A 52 14.51 2.06 24.24
N PRO A 53 15.16 2.96 25.01
CA PRO A 53 14.53 4.20 25.45
C PRO A 53 13.98 5.00 24.26
N ASN A 54 12.77 5.54 24.38
CA ASN A 54 12.08 6.31 23.36
C ASN A 54 11.84 5.61 22.01
N ALA A 55 12.08 4.30 21.91
CA ALA A 55 11.92 3.53 20.68
C ALA A 55 10.57 3.76 20.00
N SER A 56 9.49 3.66 20.76
CA SER A 56 8.12 3.82 20.26
C SER A 56 7.87 5.23 19.72
N GLY A 57 8.28 6.26 20.44
CA GLY A 57 8.09 7.66 20.02
C GLY A 57 8.88 7.97 18.75
N ILE A 58 10.15 7.53 18.67
CA ILE A 58 11.00 7.74 17.49
C ILE A 58 10.45 6.94 16.30
N PHE A 59 10.06 5.69 16.50
CA PHE A 59 9.44 4.88 15.45
C PHE A 59 8.20 5.57 14.89
N PHE A 60 7.25 5.91 15.76
CA PHE A 60 6.00 6.54 15.36
C PHE A 60 6.24 7.88 14.64
N LEU A 61 7.09 8.74 15.19
CA LEU A 61 7.41 10.03 14.60
C LEU A 61 8.03 9.88 13.19
N ARG A 62 8.93 8.93 12.98
CA ARG A 62 9.49 8.65 11.65
C ARG A 62 8.42 8.22 10.64
N ARG A 63 7.40 7.46 11.07
CA ARG A 63 6.30 7.02 10.19
C ARG A 63 5.34 8.17 9.88
N VAL A 64 4.95 8.92 10.89
CA VAL A 64 4.09 10.11 10.73
C VAL A 64 4.74 11.13 9.79
N THR A 65 6.02 11.45 9.99
CA THR A 65 6.74 12.43 9.15
C THR A 65 7.03 11.91 7.73
N ARG A 66 7.01 10.61 7.50
CA ARG A 66 7.10 10.04 6.16
C ARG A 66 5.78 10.11 5.40
N ILE A 67 4.64 9.85 6.08
CA ILE A 67 3.33 9.73 5.43
C ILE A 67 2.64 11.08 5.32
N PHE A 68 2.36 11.74 6.43
CA PHE A 68 1.44 12.86 6.47
C PHE A 68 1.83 14.08 5.65
N PRO A 69 3.12 14.52 5.62
CA PRO A 69 3.45 15.74 4.91
C PRO A 69 3.15 15.67 3.41
N ILE A 70 3.56 14.58 2.75
CA ILE A 70 3.29 14.37 1.32
C ILE A 70 1.81 14.08 1.08
N TYR A 71 1.19 13.28 1.95
CA TYR A 71 -0.24 12.99 1.89
C TYR A 71 -1.08 14.26 1.94
N TRP A 72 -0.81 15.17 2.88
CA TRP A 72 -1.53 16.45 2.98
C TRP A 72 -1.29 17.37 1.79
N LEU A 73 -0.09 17.34 1.20
CA LEU A 73 0.19 18.10 -0.01
C LEU A 73 -0.73 17.71 -1.17
N VAL A 74 -1.06 16.42 -1.29
CA VAL A 74 -2.04 15.92 -2.27
C VAL A 74 -3.47 16.22 -1.83
N LEU A 75 -3.75 16.10 -0.53
CA LEU A 75 -5.11 16.15 -0.02
C LEU A 75 -5.68 17.57 0.05
N ILE A 76 -4.84 18.58 0.34
CA ILE A 76 -5.26 19.97 0.45
C ILE A 76 -5.90 20.49 -0.85
N PRO A 77 -5.28 20.35 -2.04
CA PRO A 77 -5.91 20.73 -3.29
C PRO A 77 -7.21 19.97 -3.57
N LEU A 78 -7.26 18.68 -3.24
CA LEU A 78 -8.47 17.86 -3.41
C LEU A 78 -9.60 18.33 -2.47
N ALA A 79 -9.28 18.68 -1.23
CA ALA A 79 -10.26 19.21 -0.29
C ALA A 79 -10.79 20.57 -0.73
N ALA A 80 -9.93 21.46 -1.21
CA ALA A 80 -10.34 22.74 -1.78
C ALA A 80 -11.26 22.53 -2.99
N LEU A 81 -10.92 21.60 -3.88
CA LEU A 81 -11.74 21.30 -5.04
C LEU A 81 -13.09 20.65 -4.65
N ASP A 82 -13.11 19.78 -3.61
CA ASP A 82 -14.36 19.20 -3.10
C ASP A 82 -15.31 20.24 -2.53
N LEU A 83 -14.77 21.29 -1.88
CA LEU A 83 -15.57 22.39 -1.35
C LEU A 83 -16.13 23.31 -2.44
N ILE A 84 -15.36 23.57 -3.52
CA ILE A 84 -15.73 24.49 -4.60
C ILE A 84 -16.58 23.79 -5.67
N ALA A 85 -16.22 22.59 -6.04
CA ALA A 85 -16.82 21.83 -7.13
C ALA A 85 -16.90 20.31 -6.80
N PRO A 86 -17.76 19.90 -5.86
CA PRO A 86 -17.81 18.53 -5.34
C PRO A 86 -18.10 17.48 -6.44
N SER A 87 -18.84 17.86 -7.49
CA SER A 87 -19.14 16.97 -8.62
C SER A 87 -17.90 16.52 -9.40
N LEU A 88 -16.82 17.29 -9.37
CA LEU A 88 -15.58 16.94 -10.06
C LEU A 88 -14.83 15.79 -9.37
N ILE A 89 -14.96 15.68 -8.04
CA ILE A 89 -14.29 14.67 -7.23
C ILE A 89 -15.23 13.52 -6.89
N ASN A 90 -16.44 13.82 -6.43
CA ASN A 90 -17.36 12.87 -5.81
C ASN A 90 -18.60 12.56 -6.65
N GLY A 91 -18.65 12.92 -7.91
CA GLY A 91 -19.83 12.78 -8.77
C GLY A 91 -20.37 11.36 -8.94
N SER A 92 -19.59 10.33 -8.59
CA SER A 92 -20.00 8.92 -8.65
C SER A 92 -20.18 8.27 -7.25
N GLN A 93 -20.02 9.03 -6.15
CA GLN A 93 -20.12 8.48 -4.80
C GLN A 93 -21.47 8.79 -4.17
N THR A 94 -22.11 7.75 -3.62
CA THR A 94 -23.38 7.87 -2.89
C THR A 94 -23.18 8.54 -1.51
N ILE A 95 -22.00 8.35 -0.90
CA ILE A 95 -21.64 8.88 0.42
C ILE A 95 -20.48 9.84 0.27
N ARG A 96 -20.66 11.07 0.71
CA ARG A 96 -19.57 12.07 0.67
C ARG A 96 -18.45 11.72 1.64
N PRO A 97 -17.18 11.90 1.25
CA PRO A 97 -16.05 11.68 2.12
C PRO A 97 -16.08 12.67 3.28
N ARG A 98 -15.70 12.20 4.46
CA ARG A 98 -15.51 13.05 5.63
C ARG A 98 -14.11 13.67 5.57
N ILE A 99 -14.04 14.99 5.33
CA ILE A 99 -12.75 15.71 5.15
C ILE A 99 -11.83 15.47 6.36
N ALA A 100 -12.31 15.71 7.59
CA ALA A 100 -11.49 15.50 8.79
C ALA A 100 -10.99 14.06 8.95
N ALA A 101 -11.85 13.06 8.67
CA ALA A 101 -11.45 11.66 8.72
C ALA A 101 -10.40 11.32 7.64
N SER A 102 -10.54 11.91 6.44
CA SER A 102 -9.53 11.78 5.37
C SER A 102 -8.19 12.38 5.78
N PHE A 103 -8.16 13.59 6.35
CA PHE A 103 -6.91 14.23 6.80
C PHE A 103 -6.19 13.46 7.92
N LEU A 104 -6.94 12.82 8.80
CA LEU A 104 -6.41 12.07 9.94
C LEU A 104 -6.23 10.56 9.66
N LEU A 105 -6.52 10.11 8.44
CA LEU A 105 -6.49 8.68 8.06
C LEU A 105 -7.32 7.82 9.03
N LEU A 106 -8.55 8.26 9.31
CA LEU A 106 -9.49 7.54 10.17
C LEU A 106 -10.50 6.72 9.35
N PRO A 107 -10.99 5.59 9.89
CA PRO A 107 -12.06 4.82 9.26
C PRO A 107 -13.30 5.67 9.01
N GLN A 108 -13.92 5.50 7.84
CA GLN A 108 -15.13 6.22 7.46
C GLN A 108 -16.01 5.38 6.54
N GLN A 109 -17.30 5.70 6.52
CA GLN A 109 -18.20 5.13 5.52
C GLN A 109 -17.90 5.73 4.15
N GLY A 110 -17.94 4.89 3.12
CA GLY A 110 -17.57 5.32 1.77
C GLY A 110 -16.06 5.49 1.56
N LYS A 111 -15.70 5.99 0.38
CA LYS A 111 -14.30 6.19 0.01
C LYS A 111 -13.76 7.47 0.65
N PRO A 112 -12.48 7.51 1.08
CA PRO A 112 -11.83 8.75 1.50
C PRO A 112 -11.71 9.74 0.34
N LEU A 113 -11.43 11.01 0.66
CA LEU A 113 -11.30 12.09 -0.33
C LEU A 113 -10.26 11.77 -1.42
N LEU A 114 -9.10 11.26 -1.04
CA LEU A 114 -8.17 10.58 -1.95
C LEU A 114 -8.49 9.09 -1.90
N THR A 115 -9.17 8.57 -2.92
CA THR A 115 -9.72 7.21 -2.93
C THR A 115 -8.73 6.15 -2.48
N VAL A 116 -7.47 6.20 -2.94
CA VAL A 116 -6.44 5.21 -2.61
C VAL A 116 -5.99 5.25 -1.15
N SER A 117 -6.25 6.33 -0.41
CA SER A 117 -5.77 6.47 0.97
C SER A 117 -6.44 5.52 1.98
N TRP A 118 -7.43 4.73 1.57
CA TRP A 118 -8.01 3.69 2.43
C TRP A 118 -6.96 2.68 2.92
N THR A 119 -5.94 2.36 2.12
CA THR A 119 -4.85 1.47 2.54
C THR A 119 -3.96 2.13 3.59
N LEU A 120 -3.75 3.47 3.50
CA LEU A 120 -2.99 4.21 4.50
C LEU A 120 -3.69 4.22 5.87
N VAL A 121 -5.02 4.10 5.91
CA VAL A 121 -5.78 3.94 7.17
C VAL A 121 -5.35 2.63 7.85
N TYR A 122 -5.27 1.50 7.09
CA TYR A 122 -4.77 0.22 7.62
C TYR A 122 -3.30 0.27 7.97
N GLU A 123 -2.49 0.94 7.18
CA GLU A 123 -1.06 1.11 7.45
C GLU A 123 -0.83 1.90 8.75
N MET A 124 -1.58 2.99 8.97
CA MET A 124 -1.51 3.75 10.23
C MET A 124 -1.96 2.91 11.42
N TYR A 125 -3.01 2.11 11.28
CA TYR A 125 -3.45 1.18 12.33
C TYR A 125 -2.35 0.18 12.69
N PHE A 126 -1.72 -0.42 11.68
CA PHE A 126 -0.56 -1.28 11.89
C PHE A 126 0.56 -0.54 12.63
N TYR A 127 0.86 0.71 12.27
CA TYR A 127 1.88 1.50 12.97
C TYR A 127 1.52 1.77 14.43
N TYR A 128 0.25 2.02 14.76
CA TYR A 128 -0.19 2.16 16.16
C TYR A 128 0.07 0.87 16.96
N ILE A 129 -0.36 -0.29 16.44
CA ILE A 129 -0.13 -1.58 17.08
C ILE A 129 1.37 -1.85 17.21
N TYR A 130 2.12 -1.65 16.13
CA TYR A 130 3.56 -1.90 16.11
C TYR A 130 4.33 -0.97 17.06
N THR A 131 3.91 0.28 17.20
CA THR A 131 4.45 1.25 18.17
C THR A 131 4.37 0.72 19.60
N ILE A 132 3.25 0.08 19.95
CA ILE A 132 3.08 -0.56 21.25
C ILE A 132 4.03 -1.76 21.38
N LEU A 133 4.13 -2.59 20.34
CA LEU A 133 4.98 -3.80 20.37
C LEU A 133 6.47 -3.49 20.46
N VAL A 134 6.94 -2.41 19.84
CA VAL A 134 8.35 -1.97 19.91
C VAL A 134 8.80 -1.59 21.33
N THR A 135 7.88 -1.23 22.24
CA THR A 135 8.21 -0.98 23.65
C THR A 135 8.66 -2.23 24.40
N ARG A 136 8.33 -3.41 23.88
CA ARG A 136 8.61 -4.70 24.52
C ARG A 136 9.80 -5.39 23.87
N PRO A 137 10.48 -6.32 24.56
CA PRO A 137 11.52 -7.15 23.95
C PRO A 137 10.99 -7.89 22.71
N ARG A 138 11.80 -7.92 21.64
CA ARG A 138 11.43 -8.51 20.34
C ARG A 138 10.85 -9.92 20.42
N ARG A 139 11.26 -10.73 21.41
CA ARG A 139 10.72 -12.08 21.65
C ARG A 139 9.18 -12.12 21.78
N TYR A 140 8.56 -11.01 22.18
CA TYR A 140 7.10 -10.90 22.32
C TYR A 140 6.39 -10.40 21.06
N LEU A 141 7.14 -10.03 20.01
CA LEU A 141 6.57 -9.44 18.79
C LEU A 141 5.50 -10.35 18.18
N PHE A 142 5.84 -11.62 17.92
CA PHE A 142 4.90 -12.53 17.27
C PHE A 142 3.72 -12.93 18.17
N ALA A 143 3.92 -12.97 19.47
CA ALA A 143 2.81 -13.14 20.41
C ALA A 143 1.85 -11.93 20.35
N GLY A 144 2.38 -10.71 20.31
CA GLY A 144 1.57 -9.50 20.19
C GLY A 144 0.87 -9.38 18.84
N LEU A 145 1.56 -9.69 17.73
CA LEU A 145 0.94 -9.73 16.40
C LEU A 145 -0.12 -10.84 16.32
N GLY A 146 0.13 -12.01 16.89
CA GLY A 146 -0.84 -13.10 16.99
C GLY A 146 -2.08 -12.72 17.79
N THR A 147 -1.91 -12.01 18.91
CA THR A 147 -3.02 -11.47 19.72
C THR A 147 -3.86 -10.48 18.91
N TRP A 148 -3.20 -9.58 18.17
CA TRP A 148 -3.90 -8.64 17.30
C TRP A 148 -4.69 -9.34 16.19
N ILE A 149 -4.10 -10.36 15.54
CA ILE A 149 -4.81 -11.15 14.52
C ILE A 149 -5.97 -11.91 15.14
N ALA A 150 -5.78 -12.56 16.31
CA ALA A 150 -6.86 -13.24 17.01
C ALA A 150 -8.02 -12.28 17.33
N PHE A 151 -7.71 -11.05 17.72
CA PHE A 151 -8.71 -9.99 17.91
C PHE A 151 -9.43 -9.66 16.60
N THR A 152 -8.71 -9.46 15.49
CA THR A 152 -9.31 -9.17 14.18
C THR A 152 -10.25 -10.30 13.74
N LEU A 153 -9.81 -11.56 13.85
CA LEU A 153 -10.62 -12.73 13.49
C LEU A 153 -11.84 -12.89 14.41
N LEU A 154 -11.70 -12.60 15.70
CA LEU A 154 -12.81 -12.61 16.64
C LEU A 154 -13.87 -11.55 16.27
N VAL A 155 -13.43 -10.32 15.99
CA VAL A 155 -14.35 -9.25 15.55
C VAL A 155 -15.03 -9.64 14.24
N HIS A 156 -14.31 -10.24 13.30
CA HIS A 156 -14.85 -10.73 12.04
C HIS A 156 -15.91 -11.83 12.25
N ALA A 157 -15.63 -12.80 13.13
CA ALA A 157 -16.58 -13.88 13.45
C ALA A 157 -17.85 -13.37 14.15
N ILE A 158 -17.75 -12.36 15.00
CA ILE A 158 -18.91 -11.75 15.68
C ILE A 158 -19.72 -10.86 14.73
N PHE A 159 -19.04 -10.15 13.82
CA PHE A 159 -19.66 -9.20 12.90
C PHE A 159 -19.28 -9.53 11.43
N PRO A 160 -19.83 -10.59 10.83
CA PRO A 160 -19.44 -11.00 9.47
C PRO A 160 -19.86 -9.98 8.39
N HIS A 161 -20.92 -9.18 8.63
CA HIS A 161 -21.40 -8.16 7.70
C HIS A 161 -21.56 -6.80 8.40
N PRO A 162 -20.45 -6.15 8.81
CA PRO A 162 -20.52 -4.94 9.61
C PRO A 162 -20.96 -3.74 8.78
N THR A 163 -21.98 -3.03 9.22
CA THR A 163 -22.41 -1.74 8.63
C THR A 163 -21.65 -0.55 9.20
N ASN A 164 -21.09 -0.69 10.40
CA ASN A 164 -20.28 0.35 11.05
C ASN A 164 -18.86 0.36 10.47
N ALA A 165 -18.40 1.52 10.02
CA ALA A 165 -17.08 1.68 9.40
C ALA A 165 -15.91 1.24 10.31
N ASN A 166 -16.00 1.47 11.62
CA ASN A 166 -14.93 1.07 12.54
C ASN A 166 -14.90 -0.45 12.73
N ILE A 167 -16.07 -1.10 12.82
CA ILE A 167 -16.15 -2.56 12.94
C ILE A 167 -15.65 -3.20 11.64
N PHE A 168 -16.09 -2.71 10.48
CA PHE A 168 -15.61 -3.14 9.17
C PHE A 168 -14.09 -3.05 9.07
N PHE A 169 -13.52 -1.95 9.54
CA PHE A 169 -12.09 -1.73 9.56
C PHE A 169 -11.35 -2.72 10.48
N LEU A 170 -11.86 -2.93 11.71
CA LEU A 170 -11.23 -3.82 12.69
C LEU A 170 -11.36 -5.31 12.33
N SER A 171 -12.40 -5.69 11.59
CA SER A 171 -12.65 -7.08 11.16
C SER A 171 -11.94 -7.47 9.86
N ASN A 172 -11.29 -6.53 9.17
CA ASN A 172 -10.72 -6.80 7.85
C ASN A 172 -9.43 -7.62 7.94
N THR A 173 -9.45 -8.78 7.32
CA THR A 173 -8.37 -9.77 7.35
C THR A 173 -7.12 -9.37 6.55
N ILE A 174 -7.19 -8.32 5.73
CA ILE A 174 -6.03 -7.77 4.99
C ILE A 174 -4.88 -7.38 5.94
N THR A 175 -5.19 -7.09 7.20
CA THR A 175 -4.19 -6.78 8.22
C THR A 175 -3.29 -7.98 8.57
N ILE A 176 -3.69 -9.21 8.24
CA ILE A 176 -2.90 -10.43 8.48
C ILE A 176 -1.66 -10.46 7.57
N GLU A 177 -1.71 -9.79 6.43
CA GLU A 177 -0.60 -9.75 5.47
C GLU A 177 0.66 -9.06 6.02
N PHE A 178 0.49 -8.12 6.94
CA PHE A 178 1.63 -7.55 7.70
C PHE A 178 2.39 -8.62 8.48
N LEU A 179 1.68 -9.63 9.04
CA LEU A 179 2.33 -10.74 9.74
C LEU A 179 3.17 -11.59 8.79
N LEU A 180 2.69 -11.86 7.58
CA LEU A 180 3.44 -12.62 6.58
C LEU A 180 4.75 -11.90 6.26
N GLY A 181 4.71 -10.60 6.04
CA GLY A 181 5.90 -9.78 5.83
C GLY A 181 6.86 -9.79 7.02
N ALA A 182 6.36 -9.63 8.25
CA ALA A 182 7.17 -9.71 9.46
C ALA A 182 7.78 -11.11 9.65
N ALA A 183 7.07 -12.19 9.30
CA ALA A 183 7.59 -13.57 9.36
C ALA A 183 8.75 -13.78 8.38
N ILE A 184 8.61 -13.26 7.14
CA ILE A 184 9.69 -13.30 6.14
C ILE A 184 10.91 -12.52 6.66
N ALA A 185 10.73 -11.32 7.24
CA ALA A 185 11.81 -10.53 7.82
C ALA A 185 12.49 -11.25 8.99
N GLN A 186 11.73 -11.90 9.87
CA GLN A 186 12.28 -12.71 10.97
C GLN A 186 13.12 -13.87 10.44
N TRP A 187 12.65 -14.55 9.41
CA TRP A 187 13.40 -15.65 8.80
C TRP A 187 14.71 -15.13 8.19
N CYS A 188 14.64 -14.08 7.39
CA CYS A 188 15.78 -13.41 6.79
C CYS A 188 16.85 -13.02 7.84
N LYS A 189 16.42 -12.43 8.95
CA LYS A 189 17.31 -11.99 10.06
C LYS A 189 17.81 -13.13 10.95
N SER A 190 17.24 -14.33 10.83
CA SER A 190 17.71 -15.49 11.60
C SER A 190 19.00 -16.11 11.04
N GLY A 191 19.46 -15.68 9.87
CA GLY A 191 20.62 -16.25 9.17
C GLY A 191 20.40 -17.68 8.67
N ARG A 192 19.16 -18.18 8.70
CA ARG A 192 18.82 -19.50 8.16
C ARG A 192 18.71 -19.44 6.64
N PRO A 193 19.05 -20.53 5.93
CA PRO A 193 18.82 -20.62 4.50
C PRO A 193 17.34 -20.32 4.14
N MET A 194 17.13 -19.69 3.01
CA MET A 194 15.80 -19.42 2.46
C MET A 194 15.56 -20.30 1.23
N PRO A 195 15.29 -21.62 1.41
CA PRO A 195 15.25 -22.59 0.33
C PRO A 195 14.02 -22.36 -0.56
N PHE A 196 14.04 -23.00 -1.75
CA PHE A 196 12.90 -23.06 -2.67
C PHE A 196 12.46 -21.71 -3.25
N ALA A 197 13.37 -20.73 -3.38
CA ALA A 197 13.06 -19.38 -3.89
C ALA A 197 12.29 -19.41 -5.22
N TRP A 198 12.80 -20.16 -6.21
CA TRP A 198 12.15 -20.27 -7.52
C TRP A 198 10.79 -21.00 -7.46
N ALA A 199 10.68 -22.02 -6.60
CA ALA A 199 9.40 -22.69 -6.40
C ALA A 199 8.37 -21.76 -5.76
N ALA A 200 8.76 -20.94 -4.78
CA ALA A 200 7.88 -19.96 -4.16
C ALA A 200 7.39 -18.91 -5.17
N ILE A 201 8.31 -18.40 -6.03
CA ILE A 201 7.94 -17.46 -7.11
C ILE A 201 6.99 -18.14 -8.11
N ALA A 202 7.30 -19.35 -8.54
CA ALA A 202 6.52 -20.06 -9.55
C ALA A 202 5.11 -20.42 -9.02
N LEU A 203 5.02 -20.99 -7.81
CA LEU A 203 3.73 -21.36 -7.20
C LEU A 203 2.89 -20.14 -6.89
N GLY A 204 3.49 -19.08 -6.34
CA GLY A 204 2.81 -17.80 -6.13
C GLY A 204 2.32 -17.18 -7.43
N GLY A 205 3.18 -17.18 -8.48
CA GLY A 205 2.82 -16.67 -9.81
C GLY A 205 1.70 -17.48 -10.47
N ILE A 206 1.72 -18.80 -10.38
CA ILE A 206 0.67 -19.68 -10.89
C ILE A 206 -0.64 -19.42 -10.14
N ALA A 207 -0.61 -19.32 -8.81
CA ALA A 207 -1.80 -19.06 -8.02
C ALA A 207 -2.45 -17.72 -8.40
N ILE A 208 -1.64 -16.64 -8.54
CA ILE A 208 -2.11 -15.33 -8.97
C ILE A 208 -2.64 -15.36 -10.42
N PHE A 209 -2.00 -16.11 -11.31
CA PHE A 209 -2.47 -16.27 -12.69
C PHE A 209 -3.83 -16.99 -12.74
N ILE A 210 -4.00 -18.06 -11.96
CA ILE A 210 -5.27 -18.77 -11.84
C ILE A 210 -6.35 -17.86 -11.26
N ASP A 211 -6.04 -17.10 -10.19
CA ASP A 211 -6.97 -16.12 -9.61
C ASP A 211 -7.39 -15.11 -10.66
N GLY A 212 -6.47 -14.56 -11.46
CA GLY A 212 -6.76 -13.64 -12.54
C GLY A 212 -7.69 -14.21 -13.62
N LEU A 213 -7.55 -15.48 -13.96
CA LEU A 213 -8.43 -16.15 -14.90
C LEU A 213 -9.83 -16.42 -14.34
N THR A 214 -9.93 -16.67 -13.04
CA THR A 214 -11.18 -17.08 -12.36
C THR A 214 -11.88 -15.92 -11.67
N TYR A 215 -11.19 -14.80 -11.42
CA TYR A 215 -11.65 -13.66 -10.62
C TYR A 215 -13.04 -13.16 -11.00
N VAL A 216 -13.32 -13.07 -12.29
CA VAL A 216 -14.66 -12.58 -12.76
C VAL A 216 -15.79 -13.56 -12.42
N ASN A 217 -15.48 -14.84 -12.25
CA ASN A 217 -16.47 -15.89 -12.04
C ASN A 217 -16.48 -16.42 -10.60
N LEU A 218 -15.32 -16.54 -9.96
CA LEU A 218 -15.18 -17.20 -8.65
C LEU A 218 -15.53 -16.25 -7.49
N ASP A 219 -15.07 -14.99 -7.54
CA ASP A 219 -15.37 -13.99 -6.50
C ASP A 219 -16.87 -13.70 -6.44
N LYS A 220 -17.53 -13.58 -7.62
CA LYS A 220 -18.99 -13.41 -7.72
C LYS A 220 -19.79 -14.67 -7.39
N ALA A 221 -19.25 -15.85 -7.71
CA ALA A 221 -19.97 -17.11 -7.53
C ALA A 221 -19.89 -17.64 -6.11
N LEU A 222 -18.80 -17.36 -5.38
CA LEU A 222 -18.55 -17.92 -4.06
C LEU A 222 -18.74 -16.92 -2.92
N ASP A 223 -19.01 -15.62 -3.24
CA ASP A 223 -19.10 -14.53 -2.26
C ASP A 223 -17.97 -14.65 -1.20
N LEU A 224 -16.76 -14.91 -1.72
CA LEU A 224 -15.59 -15.15 -0.90
C LEU A 224 -15.21 -13.82 -0.26
N GLY A 225 -15.69 -13.59 0.94
CA GLY A 225 -15.33 -12.43 1.76
C GLY A 225 -13.82 -12.25 1.92
N GLY A 226 -13.41 -11.23 2.65
CA GLY A 226 -11.98 -10.88 2.83
C GLY A 226 -11.04 -12.02 3.21
N GLU A 227 -11.57 -13.11 3.80
CA GLU A 227 -10.80 -14.30 4.16
C GLU A 227 -10.24 -15.05 2.95
N ALA A 228 -11.05 -15.21 1.93
CA ALA A 228 -10.60 -15.88 0.70
C ALA A 228 -9.51 -15.07 0.00
N ARG A 229 -9.61 -13.74 0.00
CA ARG A 229 -8.58 -12.86 -0.52
C ARG A 229 -7.22 -13.12 0.12
N PHE A 230 -7.17 -13.30 1.44
CA PHE A 230 -5.93 -13.62 2.13
C PHE A 230 -5.27 -14.89 1.57
N PHE A 231 -6.03 -15.97 1.36
CA PHE A 231 -5.48 -17.24 0.87
C PHE A 231 -5.15 -17.22 -0.62
N PHE A 232 -6.00 -16.60 -1.45
CA PHE A 232 -5.83 -16.62 -2.91
C PHE A 232 -4.92 -15.53 -3.44
N ILE A 233 -4.72 -14.42 -2.69
CA ILE A 233 -3.89 -13.29 -3.12
C ILE A 233 -2.78 -13.02 -2.10
N GLY A 234 -3.08 -12.81 -0.84
CA GLY A 234 -2.11 -12.44 0.19
C GLY A 234 -0.99 -13.46 0.36
N VAL A 235 -1.33 -14.75 0.51
CA VAL A 235 -0.34 -15.84 0.65
C VAL A 235 0.51 -16.00 -0.62
N PRO A 236 -0.05 -16.07 -1.85
CA PRO A 236 0.73 -16.08 -3.08
C PRO A 236 1.65 -14.86 -3.25
N MET A 237 1.19 -13.66 -2.92
CA MET A 237 2.03 -12.44 -2.96
C MET A 237 3.17 -12.51 -1.95
N ALA A 238 2.92 -13.02 -0.75
CA ALA A 238 3.96 -13.28 0.25
C ALA A 238 4.97 -14.34 -0.23
N ALA A 239 4.53 -15.39 -0.93
CA ALA A 239 5.40 -16.40 -1.50
C ALA A 239 6.31 -15.83 -2.60
N ILE A 240 5.76 -15.00 -3.51
CA ILE A 240 6.56 -14.29 -4.52
C ILE A 240 7.58 -13.38 -3.84
N PHE A 241 7.16 -12.60 -2.85
CA PHE A 241 8.04 -11.69 -2.13
C PHE A 241 9.15 -12.44 -1.37
N TYR A 242 8.81 -13.54 -0.69
CA TYR A 242 9.79 -14.45 -0.06
C TYR A 242 10.84 -14.93 -1.07
N GLY A 243 10.40 -15.41 -2.23
CA GLY A 243 11.30 -15.90 -3.25
C GLY A 243 12.24 -14.84 -3.81
N VAL A 244 11.73 -13.61 -4.04
CA VAL A 244 12.56 -12.48 -4.51
C VAL A 244 13.59 -12.10 -3.46
N VAL A 245 13.21 -11.95 -2.19
CA VAL A 245 14.12 -11.64 -1.08
C VAL A 245 15.17 -12.74 -0.91
N SER A 246 14.78 -14.01 -1.03
CA SER A 246 15.70 -15.15 -0.97
C SER A 246 16.76 -15.07 -2.09
N LEU A 247 16.36 -14.81 -3.34
CA LEU A 247 17.29 -14.67 -4.47
C LEU A 247 18.25 -13.49 -4.31
N GLU A 248 17.75 -12.37 -3.79
CA GLU A 248 18.59 -11.19 -3.51
C GLU A 248 19.68 -11.52 -2.47
N LEU A 249 19.30 -12.17 -1.38
CA LEU A 249 20.21 -12.46 -0.26
C LEU A 249 21.18 -13.62 -0.56
N GLU A 250 20.71 -14.71 -1.17
CA GLU A 250 21.53 -15.91 -1.36
C GLU A 250 22.34 -15.87 -2.65
N LYS A 251 21.84 -15.22 -3.71
CA LYS A 251 22.50 -15.18 -5.02
C LYS A 251 23.12 -13.83 -5.35
N ASN A 252 23.12 -12.87 -4.42
CA ASN A 252 23.58 -11.49 -4.66
C ASN A 252 22.98 -10.88 -5.93
N MET A 253 21.72 -11.20 -6.20
CA MET A 253 21.00 -10.65 -7.36
C MET A 253 20.77 -9.15 -7.13
N THR A 254 21.41 -8.33 -7.94
CA THR A 254 21.17 -6.88 -7.90
C THR A 254 20.06 -6.51 -8.87
N LEU A 255 19.09 -5.76 -8.39
CA LEU A 255 18.04 -5.21 -9.23
C LEU A 255 18.59 -4.06 -10.09
N PRO A 256 18.11 -3.89 -11.34
CA PRO A 256 18.45 -2.73 -12.16
C PRO A 256 18.13 -1.41 -11.43
N ALA A 257 19.02 -0.43 -11.54
CA ALA A 257 18.89 0.87 -10.86
C ALA A 257 17.54 1.57 -11.15
N ALA A 258 16.98 1.37 -12.33
CA ALA A 258 15.66 1.91 -12.68
C ALA A 258 14.52 1.30 -11.83
N ILE A 259 14.59 0.00 -11.52
CA ILE A 259 13.60 -0.67 -10.66
C ILE A 259 13.75 -0.18 -9.21
N VAL A 260 14.98 -0.03 -8.73
CA VAL A 260 15.24 0.53 -7.40
C VAL A 260 14.70 1.96 -7.30
N ALA A 261 14.98 2.81 -8.30
CA ALA A 261 14.47 4.20 -8.34
C ALA A 261 12.93 4.27 -8.37
N LEU A 262 12.26 3.32 -9.03
CA LEU A 262 10.79 3.21 -8.99
C LEU A 262 10.30 2.75 -7.61
N GLY A 263 11.03 1.85 -6.96
CA GLY A 263 10.76 1.43 -5.58
C GLY A 263 10.87 2.59 -4.61
N ASP A 264 11.91 3.40 -4.71
CA ASP A 264 12.13 4.60 -3.89
C ASP A 264 10.99 5.61 -4.06
N ALA A 265 10.54 5.82 -5.31
CA ALA A 265 9.44 6.74 -5.65
C ALA A 265 8.04 6.13 -5.45
N SER A 266 7.93 4.91 -4.93
CA SER A 266 6.65 4.15 -4.88
C SER A 266 5.56 4.86 -4.09
N TYR A 267 5.92 5.58 -3.01
CA TYR A 267 4.95 6.32 -2.21
C TYR A 267 4.41 7.56 -2.95
N SER A 268 5.29 8.35 -3.58
CA SER A 268 4.85 9.43 -4.48
C SER A 268 3.96 8.88 -5.60
N LEU A 269 4.38 7.79 -6.24
CA LEU A 269 3.59 7.16 -7.30
C LEU A 269 2.20 6.73 -6.78
N TYR A 270 2.16 6.14 -5.60
CA TYR A 270 0.93 5.72 -4.96
C TYR A 270 -0.04 6.89 -4.68
N LEU A 271 0.45 8.01 -4.23
CA LEU A 271 -0.40 9.16 -3.90
C LEU A 271 -0.86 9.96 -5.14
N TRP A 272 0.05 10.16 -6.11
CA TRP A 272 -0.18 11.06 -7.22
C TRP A 272 -0.84 10.41 -8.43
N HIS A 273 -0.77 9.08 -8.60
CA HIS A 273 -1.26 8.46 -9.85
C HIS A 273 -2.75 8.72 -10.12
N VAL A 274 -3.63 8.60 -9.11
CA VAL A 274 -5.08 8.83 -9.32
C VAL A 274 -5.38 10.29 -9.68
N PRO A 275 -4.90 11.31 -8.93
CA PRO A 275 -5.04 12.70 -9.34
C PRO A 275 -4.51 12.99 -10.76
N ILE A 276 -3.35 12.42 -11.13
CA ILE A 276 -2.75 12.60 -12.45
C ILE A 276 -3.61 11.91 -13.52
N LEU A 277 -3.99 10.66 -13.32
CA LEU A 277 -4.82 9.90 -14.27
C LEU A 277 -6.17 10.58 -14.50
N ILE A 278 -6.82 11.10 -13.47
CA ILE A 278 -8.08 11.83 -13.61
C ILE A 278 -7.88 13.16 -14.33
N SER A 279 -6.83 13.92 -13.99
CA SER A 279 -6.59 15.23 -14.58
C SER A 279 -6.22 15.13 -16.07
N VAL A 280 -5.29 14.24 -16.41
CA VAL A 280 -4.85 14.02 -17.79
C VAL A 280 -5.88 13.20 -18.58
N GLY A 281 -6.57 12.26 -17.93
CA GLY A 281 -7.64 11.47 -18.54
C GLY A 281 -8.78 12.29 -19.12
N ARG A 282 -9.04 13.49 -18.58
CA ARG A 282 -10.03 14.43 -19.17
C ARG A 282 -9.69 14.84 -20.61
N LEU A 283 -8.42 14.85 -20.98
CA LEU A 283 -8.01 15.12 -22.36
C LEU A 283 -8.50 14.03 -23.32
N SER A 284 -8.79 12.83 -22.83
CA SER A 284 -9.32 11.71 -23.62
C SER A 284 -10.61 12.06 -24.35
N THR A 285 -11.43 12.97 -23.80
CA THR A 285 -12.69 13.41 -24.41
C THR A 285 -12.49 14.19 -25.71
N HIS A 286 -11.30 14.70 -25.96
CA HIS A 286 -10.93 15.46 -27.13
C HIS A 286 -10.10 14.67 -28.16
N LEU A 287 -9.81 13.40 -27.87
CA LEU A 287 -8.95 12.56 -28.70
C LEU A 287 -9.77 11.55 -29.52
N PRO A 288 -9.31 11.17 -30.73
CA PRO A 288 -9.99 10.20 -31.57
C PRO A 288 -9.73 8.76 -31.11
N LEU A 289 -10.09 8.44 -29.87
CA LEU A 289 -9.79 7.13 -29.21
C LEU A 289 -10.66 5.97 -29.72
N ARG A 290 -11.49 6.18 -30.74
CA ARG A 290 -12.28 5.13 -31.39
C ARG A 290 -11.42 4.06 -32.10
N TYR A 291 -10.17 4.39 -32.42
CA TYR A 291 -9.25 3.45 -33.07
C TYR A 291 -8.43 2.72 -31.97
N PRO A 292 -8.45 1.37 -31.92
CA PRO A 292 -7.80 0.60 -30.85
C PRO A 292 -6.32 0.93 -30.64
N ALA A 293 -5.57 1.13 -31.75
CA ALA A 293 -4.14 1.46 -31.67
C ALA A 293 -3.89 2.83 -30.98
N PHE A 294 -4.70 3.84 -31.31
CA PHE A 294 -4.61 5.14 -30.62
C PHE A 294 -5.02 5.05 -29.17
N HIS A 295 -6.01 4.23 -28.85
CA HIS A 295 -6.47 4.02 -27.49
C HIS A 295 -5.36 3.38 -26.63
N VAL A 296 -4.76 2.29 -27.10
CA VAL A 296 -3.63 1.64 -26.41
C VAL A 296 -2.46 2.60 -26.25
N ALA A 297 -2.08 3.31 -27.32
CA ALA A 297 -1.00 4.30 -27.27
C ALA A 297 -1.27 5.39 -26.22
N TRP A 298 -2.52 5.86 -26.10
CA TRP A 298 -2.93 6.83 -25.10
C TRP A 298 -2.82 6.29 -23.67
N LEU A 299 -3.31 5.06 -23.43
CA LEU A 299 -3.22 4.42 -22.12
C LEU A 299 -1.77 4.21 -21.68
N VAL A 300 -0.90 3.84 -22.61
CA VAL A 300 0.55 3.73 -22.35
C VAL A 300 1.14 5.11 -22.05
N ALA A 301 0.81 6.12 -22.84
CA ALA A 301 1.33 7.48 -22.68
C ALA A 301 0.92 8.10 -21.33
N ILE A 302 -0.35 7.99 -20.95
CA ILE A 302 -0.83 8.53 -19.67
C ILE A 302 -0.22 7.79 -18.47
N THR A 303 -0.02 6.46 -18.60
CA THR A 303 0.66 5.66 -17.56
C THR A 303 2.12 6.08 -17.43
N ALA A 304 2.84 6.17 -18.54
CA ALA A 304 4.23 6.62 -18.55
C ALA A 304 4.37 8.05 -17.99
N PHE A 305 3.46 8.94 -18.35
CA PHE A 305 3.41 10.30 -17.80
C PHE A 305 3.17 10.28 -16.27
N ALA A 306 2.21 9.48 -15.78
CA ALA A 306 1.94 9.38 -14.36
C ALA A 306 3.17 8.86 -13.57
N VAL A 307 3.87 7.86 -14.12
CA VAL A 307 5.11 7.34 -13.52
C VAL A 307 6.22 8.41 -13.54
N ALA A 308 6.48 9.03 -14.67
CA ALA A 308 7.53 10.05 -14.82
C ALA A 308 7.27 11.25 -13.90
N MET A 309 6.04 11.75 -13.85
CA MET A 309 5.65 12.85 -12.98
C MET A 309 5.79 12.48 -11.50
N SER A 310 5.40 11.26 -11.12
CA SER A 310 5.54 10.81 -9.73
C SER A 310 7.01 10.66 -9.30
N VAL A 311 7.89 10.19 -10.19
CA VAL A 311 9.34 10.15 -9.94
C VAL A 311 9.92 11.57 -9.81
N LEU A 312 9.45 12.50 -10.62
CA LEU A 312 9.85 13.91 -10.52
C LEU A 312 9.43 14.52 -9.18
N LEU A 313 8.16 14.31 -8.78
CA LEU A 313 7.62 14.78 -7.50
C LEU A 313 8.33 14.13 -6.30
N PHE A 314 8.70 12.86 -6.40
CA PHE A 314 9.54 12.20 -5.40
C PHE A 314 10.85 12.93 -5.21
N ARG A 315 11.59 13.22 -6.31
CA ARG A 315 12.90 13.88 -6.24
C ARG A 315 12.84 15.34 -5.77
N LEU A 316 11.82 16.08 -6.24
CA LEU A 316 11.72 17.52 -5.98
C LEU A 316 11.04 17.85 -4.65
N ILE A 317 10.17 16.98 -4.14
CA ILE A 317 9.33 17.26 -2.96
C ILE A 317 9.56 16.23 -1.87
N GLU A 318 9.33 14.95 -2.15
CA GLU A 318 9.34 13.91 -1.11
C GLU A 318 10.73 13.72 -0.51
N MET A 319 11.78 13.57 -1.32
CA MET A 319 13.16 13.42 -0.82
C MET A 319 13.60 14.59 0.06
N PRO A 320 13.49 15.87 -0.37
CA PRO A 320 13.84 17.00 0.48
C PRO A 320 13.05 17.03 1.81
N MET A 321 11.77 16.65 1.79
CA MET A 321 10.95 16.60 3.00
C MET A 321 11.42 15.49 3.94
N ILE A 322 11.71 14.30 3.43
CA ILE A 322 12.25 13.17 4.22
C ILE A 322 13.58 13.59 4.88
N ASP A 323 14.48 14.22 4.13
CA ASP A 323 15.77 14.68 4.64
C ASP A 323 15.61 15.77 5.71
N PHE A 324 14.70 16.72 5.50
CA PHE A 324 14.40 17.77 6.47
C PHE A 324 13.90 17.20 7.79
N PHE A 325 12.85 16.37 7.75
CA PHE A 325 12.29 15.75 8.95
C PHE A 325 13.28 14.76 9.58
N GLY A 326 14.05 14.03 8.78
CA GLY A 326 15.09 13.14 9.24
C GLY A 326 16.16 13.86 10.08
N LYS A 327 16.62 15.03 9.63
CA LYS A 327 17.56 15.89 10.38
C LYS A 327 16.93 16.41 11.68
N LEU A 328 15.67 16.85 11.62
CA LEU A 328 14.95 17.34 12.80
C LEU A 328 14.78 16.27 13.87
N ILE A 329 14.49 15.02 13.48
CA ILE A 329 14.37 13.89 14.40
C ILE A 329 15.74 13.56 15.02
N ARG A 330 16.82 13.52 14.21
CA ARG A 330 18.17 13.25 14.71
C ARG A 330 18.63 14.27 15.72
N SER A 331 18.45 15.56 15.47
CA SER A 331 18.84 16.63 16.40
C SER A 331 18.15 16.51 17.77
N LYS A 332 16.95 15.95 17.80
CA LYS A 332 16.24 15.65 19.07
C LYS A 332 16.71 14.35 19.74
N THR A 333 17.22 13.39 18.97
CA THR A 333 17.67 12.07 19.50
C THR A 333 19.13 12.05 19.91
N GLU A 334 19.99 12.86 19.31
CA GLU A 334 21.39 13.01 19.71
C GLU A 334 21.56 13.67 21.07
N ARG A 335 20.53 14.32 21.58
CA ARG A 335 20.43 14.74 22.99
C ARG A 335 20.09 13.57 23.95
N SER A 336 19.86 12.36 23.42
CA SER A 336 19.63 11.10 24.15
C SER A 336 20.52 10.05 23.51
N PRO A 337 21.43 9.35 24.23
CA PRO A 337 22.37 8.40 23.61
C PRO A 337 21.65 7.16 23.10
N ILE A 338 21.32 7.16 21.83
CA ILE A 338 20.78 6.01 21.10
C ILE A 338 21.76 5.62 20.01
N PRO A 339 22.16 4.32 19.90
CA PRO A 339 23.08 3.88 18.86
C PRO A 339 22.56 4.22 17.46
N ALA A 340 23.43 4.76 16.62
CA ALA A 340 23.12 5.04 15.23
C ALA A 340 22.69 3.76 14.51
N VAL A 341 21.46 3.73 14.02
CA VAL A 341 20.98 2.66 13.13
C VAL A 341 21.69 2.85 11.80
N GLN A 342 22.56 1.92 11.45
CA GLN A 342 23.16 1.82 10.12
C GLN A 342 22.05 1.69 9.07
N ARG A 343 22.22 2.42 7.97
CA ARG A 343 21.35 2.44 6.78
C ARG A 343 21.41 1.12 6.04
#